data_1995c19be9715cd7457deceda75e99b0
#
_entry.id   1995c19be9715cd7457deceda75e99b0
#
_cell.length_a   1.000
_cell.length_b   1.000
_cell.length_c   1.000
_cell.angle_alpha   90.00
_cell.angle_beta   90.00
_cell.angle_gamma   90.00
#
_symmetry.space_group_name_H-M   'P 1'
#
loop_
_entity.id
_entity.type
_entity.pdbx_description
1 polymer ?
#
loop_
_entity_poly.entity_id
_entity_poly.type
_entity_poly.pdbx_seq_one_letter_code
_entity_poly.pdbx_strand_id
1 'polypeptide(L)'
;MSLEDLRDRIDKIDTEMIRLLNERSDIVHEVGVIKKRDGLEIYAPEREEKLLRGLVAKGKGGRLPEDSIRAIYREIMSAALALEEDLKIAYLGHAGTWTHQAAIGKFGHSVKYLP
;
A
#
# COMPACT_ATOMS: atom_id res chain seq x y z
N MET A 1 -2.26 34.05 8.60
CA MET A 1 -1.94 32.64 8.82
C MET A 1 -0.43 32.47 8.74
N SER A 2 0.17 32.02 9.83
CA SER A 2 1.62 31.87 9.91
C SER A 2 2.04 30.47 9.41
N LEU A 3 3.35 30.32 9.19
CA LEU A 3 3.94 29.01 8.85
C LEU A 3 3.65 28.00 9.96
N GLU A 4 3.73 28.42 11.21
CA GLU A 4 3.46 27.56 12.36
C GLU A 4 2.00 27.09 12.38
N ASP A 5 1.05 27.98 12.09
CA ASP A 5 -0.37 27.61 11.99
C ASP A 5 -0.59 26.56 10.89
N LEU A 6 0.07 26.73 9.77
CA LEU A 6 -0.04 25.77 8.67
C LEU A 6 0.56 24.41 9.03
N ARG A 7 1.70 24.42 9.73
CA ARG A 7 2.32 23.18 10.20
C ARG A 7 1.44 22.45 11.20
N ASP A 8 0.79 23.19 12.11
CA ASP A 8 -0.17 22.61 13.06
C ASP A 8 -1.33 21.94 12.33
N ARG A 9 -1.80 22.54 11.25
CA ARG A 9 -2.86 21.95 10.43
C ARG A 9 -2.39 20.67 9.74
N ILE A 10 -1.16 20.64 9.25
CA ILE A 10 -0.57 19.43 8.65
C ILE A 10 -0.47 18.32 9.70
N ASP A 11 0.01 18.66 10.91
CA ASP A 11 0.15 17.70 12.00
C ASP A 11 -1.19 17.04 12.36
N LYS A 12 -2.26 17.82 12.36
CA LYS A 12 -3.61 17.29 12.61
C LYS A 12 -4.06 16.33 11.51
N ILE A 13 -3.77 16.68 10.25
CA ILE A 13 -4.08 15.82 9.11
C ILE A 13 -3.28 14.52 9.21
N ASP A 14 -1.99 14.60 9.52
CA ASP A 14 -1.14 13.43 9.63
C ASP A 14 -1.63 12.49 10.74
N THR A 15 -2.05 13.04 11.87
CA THR A 15 -2.62 12.26 12.97
C THR A 15 -3.87 11.50 12.48
N GLU A 16 -4.72 12.18 11.74
CA GLU A 16 -5.94 11.58 11.19
C GLU A 16 -5.60 10.52 10.14
N MET A 17 -4.59 10.77 9.31
CA MET A 17 -4.14 9.78 8.31
C MET A 17 -3.66 8.49 8.98
N ILE A 18 -2.86 8.60 10.05
CA ILE A 18 -2.38 7.43 10.78
C ILE A 18 -3.55 6.68 11.41
N ARG A 19 -4.53 7.39 11.98
CA ARG A 19 -5.73 6.76 12.52
C ARG A 19 -6.47 5.96 11.46
N LEU A 20 -6.66 6.55 10.28
CA LEU A 20 -7.36 5.92 9.18
C LEU A 20 -6.56 4.74 8.60
N LEU A 21 -5.24 4.86 8.51
CA LEU A 21 -4.40 3.76 8.05
C LEU A 21 -4.46 2.57 9.01
N ASN A 22 -4.49 2.81 10.31
CA ASN A 22 -4.63 1.75 11.30
C ASN A 22 -6.01 1.09 11.22
N GLU A 23 -7.06 1.87 11.04
CA GLU A 23 -8.42 1.35 10.84
C GLU A 23 -8.49 0.49 9.58
N ARG A 24 -7.90 0.95 8.50
CA ARG A 24 -7.81 0.19 7.25
C ARG A 24 -7.04 -1.12 7.46
N SER A 25 -5.95 -1.06 8.22
CA SER A 25 -5.13 -2.24 8.52
C SER A 25 -5.91 -3.30 9.31
N ASP A 26 -6.74 -2.88 10.27
CA ASP A 26 -7.58 -3.80 11.03
C ASP A 26 -8.58 -4.52 10.11
N ILE A 27 -9.16 -3.80 9.16
CA ILE A 27 -10.09 -4.37 8.18
C ILE A 27 -9.36 -5.33 7.25
N VAL A 28 -8.17 -4.94 6.79
CA VAL A 28 -7.33 -5.79 5.93
C VAL A 28 -6.97 -7.11 6.63
N HIS A 29 -6.68 -7.04 7.93
CA HIS A 29 -6.41 -8.25 8.70
C HIS A 29 -7.62 -9.21 8.68
N GLU A 30 -8.82 -8.67 8.85
CA GLU A 30 -10.06 -9.48 8.78
C GLU A 30 -10.25 -10.06 7.37
N VAL A 31 -9.94 -9.31 6.33
CA VAL A 31 -9.97 -9.79 4.95
C VAL A 31 -9.01 -10.98 4.79
N GLY A 32 -7.82 -10.89 5.35
CA GLY A 32 -6.84 -11.98 5.32
C GLY A 32 -7.35 -13.24 6.00
N VAL A 33 -8.03 -13.10 7.15
CA VAL A 33 -8.64 -14.23 7.86
C VAL A 33 -9.68 -14.92 6.98
N ILE A 34 -10.53 -14.15 6.32
CA ILE A 34 -11.57 -14.67 5.43
C ILE A 34 -10.96 -15.37 4.22
N LYS A 35 -9.94 -14.77 3.61
CA LYS A 35 -9.26 -15.38 2.45
C LYS A 35 -8.63 -16.71 2.81
N LYS A 36 -7.98 -16.81 3.97
CA LYS A 36 -7.40 -18.07 4.45
C LYS A 36 -8.48 -19.12 4.67
N ARG A 37 -9.57 -18.74 5.35
CA ARG A 37 -10.67 -19.64 5.66
C ARG A 37 -11.31 -20.21 4.39
N ASP A 38 -11.48 -19.36 3.36
CA ASP A 38 -12.16 -19.72 2.12
C ASP A 38 -11.21 -20.22 1.02
N GLY A 39 -9.90 -20.31 1.31
CA GLY A 39 -8.91 -20.77 0.35
C GLY A 39 -8.68 -19.82 -0.81
N LEU A 40 -8.92 -18.51 -0.61
CA LEU A 40 -8.74 -17.50 -1.63
C LEU A 40 -7.29 -16.98 -1.65
N GLU A 41 -6.86 -16.52 -2.82
CA GLU A 41 -5.53 -15.95 -2.97
C GLU A 41 -5.42 -14.60 -2.25
N ILE A 42 -4.29 -14.38 -1.58
CA ILE A 42 -4.02 -13.12 -0.88
C ILE A 42 -3.80 -11.99 -1.89
N TYR A 43 -2.95 -12.22 -2.90
CA TYR A 43 -2.65 -11.20 -3.90
C TYR A 43 -3.69 -11.21 -5.01
N ALA A 44 -4.34 -10.06 -5.21
CA ALA A 44 -5.38 -9.86 -6.22
C ALA A 44 -5.04 -8.64 -7.11
N PRO A 45 -4.19 -8.82 -8.14
CA PRO A 45 -3.72 -7.69 -8.96
C PRO A 45 -4.83 -6.93 -9.67
N GLU A 46 -5.88 -7.60 -10.08
CA GLU A 46 -7.03 -6.94 -10.73
C GLU A 46 -7.75 -5.99 -9.77
N ARG A 47 -7.91 -6.41 -8.53
CA ARG A 47 -8.52 -5.60 -7.48
C ARG A 47 -7.66 -4.38 -7.18
N GLU A 48 -6.33 -4.55 -7.12
CA GLU A 48 -5.40 -3.45 -6.86
C GLU A 48 -5.45 -2.40 -7.95
N GLU A 49 -5.45 -2.83 -9.23
CA GLU A 49 -5.50 -1.90 -10.35
C GLU A 49 -6.83 -1.13 -10.38
N LYS A 50 -7.94 -1.81 -10.11
CA LYS A 50 -9.25 -1.18 -10.02
C LYS A 50 -9.29 -0.14 -8.92
N LEU A 51 -8.72 -0.46 -7.76
CA LEU A 51 -8.62 0.46 -6.62
C LEU A 51 -7.81 1.70 -7.00
N LEU A 52 -6.63 1.51 -7.60
CA LEU A 52 -5.77 2.62 -8.02
C LEU A 52 -6.48 3.56 -9.00
N ARG A 53 -7.16 3.02 -9.99
CA ARG A 53 -7.89 3.84 -10.95
C ARG A 53 -9.00 4.66 -10.27
N GLY A 54 -9.71 4.06 -9.34
CA GLY A 54 -10.74 4.75 -8.57
C GLY A 54 -10.17 5.88 -7.71
N LEU A 55 -9.02 5.65 -7.09
CA LEU A 55 -8.36 6.65 -6.25
C LEU A 55 -7.82 7.81 -7.07
N VAL A 56 -7.22 7.53 -8.21
CA VAL A 56 -6.75 8.56 -9.13
C VAL A 56 -7.92 9.44 -9.58
N ALA A 57 -9.06 8.83 -9.90
CA ALA A 57 -10.26 9.58 -10.30
C ALA A 57 -10.76 10.49 -9.16
N LYS A 58 -10.73 10.01 -7.91
CA LYS A 58 -11.12 10.80 -6.74
C LYS A 58 -10.18 11.97 -6.48
N GLY A 59 -8.90 11.81 -6.85
CA GLY A 59 -7.89 12.85 -6.64
C GLY A 59 -7.85 13.91 -7.73
N LYS A 60 -8.64 13.80 -8.78
CA LYS A 60 -8.65 14.78 -9.86
C LYS A 60 -9.02 16.16 -9.35
N GLY A 61 -8.29 17.16 -9.82
CA GLY A 61 -8.50 18.55 -9.40
C GLY A 61 -7.72 18.96 -8.18
N GLY A 62 -7.10 18.01 -7.45
CA GLY A 62 -6.21 18.32 -6.34
C GLY A 62 -4.79 18.59 -6.82
N ARG A 63 -3.94 18.99 -5.88
CA ARG A 63 -2.53 19.26 -6.18
C ARG A 63 -1.65 18.03 -6.26
N LEU A 64 -2.13 16.89 -5.72
CA LEU A 64 -1.35 15.67 -5.70
C LEU A 64 -1.42 15.00 -7.07
N PRO A 65 -0.28 14.82 -7.77
CA PRO A 65 -0.27 14.21 -9.10
C PRO A 65 -0.68 12.74 -9.07
N GLU A 66 -1.17 12.25 -10.22
CA GLU A 66 -1.57 10.85 -10.37
C GLU A 66 -0.46 9.88 -9.97
N ASP A 67 0.76 10.11 -10.45
CA ASP A 67 1.90 9.22 -10.14
C ASP A 67 2.18 9.16 -8.65
N SER A 68 2.00 10.27 -7.94
CA SER A 68 2.19 10.32 -6.49
C SER A 68 1.11 9.54 -5.75
N ILE A 69 -0.15 9.66 -6.19
CA ILE A 69 -1.25 8.88 -5.62
C ILE A 69 -0.98 7.38 -5.79
N ARG A 70 -0.55 6.98 -7.00
CA ARG A 70 -0.24 5.57 -7.28
C ARG A 70 0.92 5.06 -6.42
N ALA A 71 1.98 5.85 -6.26
CA ALA A 71 3.14 5.47 -5.46
C ALA A 71 2.77 5.31 -3.98
N ILE A 72 2.02 6.24 -3.41
CA ILE A 72 1.59 6.21 -2.02
C ILE A 72 0.73 4.95 -1.77
N TYR A 73 -0.27 4.72 -2.60
CA TYR A 73 -1.17 3.59 -2.42
C TYR A 73 -0.52 2.24 -2.72
N ARG A 74 0.48 2.21 -3.59
CA ARG A 74 1.27 0.98 -3.82
C ARG A 74 1.96 0.55 -2.53
N GLU A 75 2.51 1.50 -1.76
CA GLU A 75 3.13 1.19 -0.47
C GLU A 75 2.08 0.80 0.58
N ILE A 76 0.94 1.47 0.60
CA ILE A 76 -0.17 1.11 1.49
C ILE A 76 -0.65 -0.31 1.20
N MET A 77 -0.81 -0.67 -0.07
CA MET A 77 -1.25 -2.00 -0.48
C MET A 77 -0.18 -3.06 -0.21
N SER A 78 1.09 -2.71 -0.35
CA SER A 78 2.21 -3.61 -0.01
C SER A 78 2.19 -3.94 1.49
N ALA A 79 1.99 -2.94 2.33
CA ALA A 79 1.84 -3.14 3.77
C ALA A 79 0.61 -4.00 4.09
N ALA A 80 -0.48 -3.80 3.36
CA ALA A 80 -1.70 -4.59 3.52
C ALA A 80 -1.48 -6.06 3.19
N LEU A 81 -0.75 -6.36 2.13
CA LEU A 81 -0.43 -7.76 1.78
C LEU A 81 0.36 -8.43 2.89
N ALA A 82 1.32 -7.72 3.49
CA ALA A 82 2.11 -8.25 4.59
C ALA A 82 1.25 -8.54 5.83
N LEU A 83 0.18 -7.77 6.04
CA LEU A 83 -0.75 -7.95 7.15
C LEU A 83 -1.75 -9.09 6.91
N GLU A 84 -2.15 -9.32 5.65
CA GLU A 84 -3.06 -10.43 5.33
C GLU A 84 -2.40 -11.78 5.62
N GLU A 85 -1.13 -11.89 5.32
CA GLU A 85 -0.32 -13.07 5.60
C GLU A 85 1.14 -12.69 5.46
N ASP A 86 2.05 -13.44 6.12
CA ASP A 86 3.49 -13.30 5.90
C ASP A 86 3.80 -13.74 4.47
N LEU A 87 3.81 -12.78 3.56
CA LEU A 87 4.07 -13.05 2.17
C LEU A 87 5.58 -13.00 1.91
N LYS A 88 6.15 -14.15 1.53
CA LYS A 88 7.55 -14.26 1.17
C LYS A 88 7.65 -14.45 -0.33
N ILE A 89 8.40 -13.57 -0.98
CA ILE A 89 8.61 -13.64 -2.42
C ILE A 89 9.99 -14.22 -2.68
N ALA A 90 10.03 -15.43 -3.24
CA ALA A 90 11.29 -16.04 -3.67
C ALA A 90 11.74 -15.38 -4.97
N TYR A 91 12.99 -14.98 -5.05
CA TYR A 91 13.58 -14.49 -6.29
C TYR A 91 14.88 -15.25 -6.57
N LEU A 92 15.13 -15.43 -7.86
CA LEU A 92 16.33 -16.16 -8.31
C LEU A 92 17.53 -15.23 -8.34
N GLY A 93 18.63 -15.65 -7.74
CA GLY A 93 19.85 -14.87 -7.72
C GLY A 93 19.93 -13.93 -6.53
N HIS A 94 20.72 -12.87 -6.67
CA HIS A 94 21.01 -11.94 -5.58
C HIS A 94 20.09 -10.73 -5.57
N ALA A 95 19.91 -10.14 -4.38
CA ALA A 95 19.22 -8.87 -4.25
C ALA A 95 19.92 -7.83 -5.13
N GLY A 96 19.13 -7.00 -5.82
CA GLY A 96 19.66 -6.03 -6.76
C GLY A 96 19.65 -6.49 -8.21
N THR A 97 19.32 -7.78 -8.45
CA THR A 97 19.10 -8.25 -9.81
C THR A 97 17.81 -7.65 -10.37
N TRP A 98 17.62 -7.74 -11.68
CA TRP A 98 16.37 -7.25 -12.28
C TRP A 98 15.15 -7.95 -11.69
N THR A 99 15.26 -9.22 -11.32
CA THR A 99 14.18 -9.95 -10.69
C THR A 99 13.78 -9.33 -9.35
N HIS A 100 14.76 -8.98 -8.53
CA HIS A 100 14.53 -8.30 -7.26
C HIS A 100 13.88 -6.93 -7.48
N GLN A 101 14.41 -6.16 -8.42
CA GLN A 101 13.88 -4.85 -8.74
C GLN A 101 12.46 -4.92 -9.28
N ALA A 102 12.15 -5.91 -10.12
CA ALA A 102 10.81 -6.12 -10.64
C ALA A 102 9.82 -6.45 -9.51
N ALA A 103 10.24 -7.28 -8.54
CA ALA A 103 9.40 -7.63 -7.39
C ALA A 103 9.14 -6.39 -6.54
N ILE A 104 10.15 -5.57 -6.26
CA ILE A 104 9.97 -4.32 -5.49
C ILE A 104 9.01 -3.39 -6.24
N GLY A 105 9.18 -3.23 -7.56
CA GLY A 105 8.33 -2.37 -8.36
C GLY A 105 6.86 -2.81 -8.37
N LYS A 106 6.60 -4.12 -8.30
CA LYS A 106 5.25 -4.65 -8.30
C LYS A 106 4.61 -4.70 -6.91
N PHE A 107 5.38 -5.08 -5.88
CA PHE A 107 4.85 -5.32 -4.54
C PHE A 107 5.20 -4.22 -3.52
N GLY A 108 6.10 -3.28 -3.87
CA GLY A 108 6.58 -2.26 -2.94
C GLY A 108 7.66 -2.80 -2.00
N HIS A 109 7.99 -2.01 -1.00
CA HIS A 109 9.09 -2.30 -0.08
C HIS A 109 8.65 -2.97 1.23
N SER A 110 7.34 -3.02 1.49
CA SER A 110 6.80 -3.55 2.75
C SER A 110 6.70 -5.09 2.77
N VAL A 111 6.90 -5.73 1.63
CA VAL A 111 6.81 -7.19 1.50
C VAL A 111 8.18 -7.80 1.75
N LYS A 112 8.21 -8.96 2.43
CA LYS A 112 9.45 -9.70 2.67
C LYS A 112 9.88 -10.44 1.41
N TYR A 113 11.16 -10.40 1.10
CA TYR A 113 11.74 -11.11 -0.05
C TYR A 113 12.63 -12.24 0.41
N LEU A 114 12.53 -13.39 -0.28
CA LEU A 114 13.40 -14.54 -0.04
C LEU A 114 14.43 -14.66 -1.16
N PRO A 115 15.69 -15.02 -0.81
CA PRO A 115 16.70 -15.31 -1.83
C PRO A 115 16.32 -16.53 -2.67
#